data_1ad20d5fc9e2e4d99fd082350c82788a
#
_entry.id   1ad20d5fc9e2e4d99fd082350c82788a
#
_cell.length_a   1.000
_cell.length_b   1.000
_cell.length_c   1.000
_cell.angle_alpha   90.00
_cell.angle_beta   90.00
_cell.angle_gamma   90.00
#
_symmetry.space_group_name_H-M   'P 1'
#
loop_
_entity.id
_entity.type
_entity.pdbx_description
1 polymer ?
#
loop_
_entity_poly.entity_id
_entity_poly.type
_entity_poly.pdbx_seq_one_letter_code
_entity_poly.pdbx_strand_id
1 'polypeptide(L)'
;PGSLARLAPAAIAAMTGEQMSALRPASVRRLVPAQLRRLAPSHVAALQPEHIRAMKPKQFRKLKPAAIGALNPEHIQSLAKADLRGLRLRHIRALTGEQLAQMVLRQLRSLKPKQVRALTPEQLSELTAPQRRALGVRA
;
A
#
# COMPACT_ATOMS: atom_id res chain seq x y z
N PRO A 1 2.72 19.28 -13.25
CA PRO A 1 3.84 18.40 -13.62
C PRO A 1 4.97 18.54 -12.61
N GLY A 2 6.11 19.12 -13.01
CA GLY A 2 7.26 19.23 -12.12
C GLY A 2 6.99 20.00 -10.83
N SER A 3 5.91 20.75 -10.78
CA SER A 3 5.56 21.55 -9.62
C SER A 3 5.08 20.72 -8.44
N LEU A 4 4.58 19.50 -8.67
CA LEU A 4 4.06 18.67 -7.58
C LEU A 4 5.12 18.41 -6.50
N ALA A 5 6.34 18.09 -6.93
CA ALA A 5 7.43 17.81 -6.00
C ALA A 5 7.80 19.01 -5.13
N ARG A 6 7.39 20.20 -5.53
CA ARG A 6 7.69 21.43 -4.81
C ARG A 6 6.56 21.92 -3.91
N LEU A 7 5.41 21.23 -3.96
CA LEU A 7 4.27 21.63 -3.14
C LEU A 7 4.57 21.36 -1.66
N ALA A 8 4.15 22.29 -0.82
CA ALA A 8 4.24 22.09 0.62
C ALA A 8 3.39 20.86 1.01
N PRO A 9 3.81 20.11 2.03
CA PRO A 9 3.02 18.97 2.46
C PRO A 9 1.57 19.31 2.77
N ALA A 10 1.30 20.49 3.34
CA ALA A 10 -0.07 20.92 3.62
C ALA A 10 -0.90 21.07 2.34
N ALA A 11 -0.27 21.53 1.25
CA ALA A 11 -0.97 21.67 -0.03
C ALA A 11 -1.33 20.31 -0.61
N ILE A 12 -0.44 19.32 -0.44
CA ILE A 12 -0.72 17.95 -0.85
C ILE A 12 -1.92 17.41 -0.08
N ALA A 13 -1.97 17.67 1.24
CA ALA A 13 -3.06 17.19 2.09
C ALA A 13 -4.41 17.80 1.71
N ALA A 14 -4.38 18.97 1.06
CA ALA A 14 -5.60 19.68 0.66
C ALA A 14 -6.12 19.23 -0.71
N MET A 15 -5.41 18.37 -1.43
CA MET A 15 -5.85 17.90 -2.74
C MET A 15 -7.10 17.04 -2.62
N THR A 16 -7.96 17.13 -3.64
CA THR A 16 -9.15 16.27 -3.73
C THR A 16 -8.78 14.92 -4.32
N GLY A 17 -9.68 13.94 -4.16
CA GLY A 17 -9.49 12.64 -4.80
C GLY A 17 -9.39 12.74 -6.32
N GLU A 18 -10.19 13.61 -6.93
CA GLU A 18 -10.13 13.84 -8.38
C GLU A 18 -8.76 14.37 -8.79
N GLN A 19 -8.22 15.30 -8.01
CA GLN A 19 -6.90 15.83 -8.30
C GLN A 19 -5.83 14.75 -8.17
N MET A 20 -5.95 13.90 -7.16
CA MET A 20 -5.02 12.78 -6.98
C MET A 20 -5.06 11.83 -8.17
N SER A 21 -6.27 11.43 -8.60
CA SER A 21 -6.42 10.47 -9.69
C SER A 21 -5.97 11.04 -11.04
N ALA A 22 -5.95 12.36 -11.16
CA ALA A 22 -5.53 13.04 -12.40
C ALA A 22 -4.02 13.24 -12.49
N LEU A 23 -3.27 12.96 -11.43
CA LEU A 23 -1.81 13.10 -11.46
C LEU A 23 -1.19 12.10 -12.44
N ARG A 24 -0.08 12.53 -13.03
CA ARG A 24 0.69 11.59 -13.85
C ARG A 24 1.45 10.64 -12.93
N PRO A 25 1.59 9.37 -13.32
CA PRO A 25 2.35 8.43 -12.48
C PRO A 25 3.76 8.92 -12.16
N ALA A 26 4.44 9.55 -13.10
CA ALA A 26 5.78 10.09 -12.87
C ALA A 26 5.79 11.14 -11.75
N SER A 27 4.70 11.91 -11.60
CA SER A 27 4.60 12.91 -10.54
C SER A 27 4.48 12.24 -9.16
N VAL A 28 3.70 11.19 -9.08
CA VAL A 28 3.53 10.44 -7.82
C VAL A 28 4.87 9.81 -7.41
N ARG A 29 5.62 9.30 -8.37
CA ARG A 29 6.93 8.71 -8.11
C ARG A 29 7.93 9.69 -7.51
N ARG A 30 7.71 11.00 -7.70
CA ARG A 30 8.59 12.05 -7.19
C ARG A 30 8.21 12.55 -5.80
N LEU A 31 7.11 12.09 -5.24
CA LEU A 31 6.70 12.54 -3.91
C LEU A 31 7.77 12.17 -2.88
N VAL A 32 8.06 13.13 -2.00
CA VAL A 32 9.07 12.94 -0.95
C VAL A 32 8.39 12.54 0.36
N PRO A 33 9.16 12.01 1.33
CA PRO A 33 8.56 11.51 2.58
C PRO A 33 7.62 12.48 3.29
N ALA A 34 7.98 13.77 3.35
CA ALA A 34 7.14 14.75 4.04
C ALA A 34 5.77 14.88 3.38
N GLN A 35 5.72 14.76 2.05
CA GLN A 35 4.46 14.82 1.30
C GLN A 35 3.67 13.52 1.48
N LEU A 36 4.35 12.40 1.40
CA LEU A 36 3.70 11.08 1.53
C LEU A 36 3.03 10.92 2.89
N ARG A 37 3.68 11.41 3.95
CA ARG A 37 3.11 11.32 5.30
C ARG A 37 1.83 12.13 5.47
N ARG A 38 1.60 13.10 4.60
CA ARG A 38 0.41 13.94 4.67
C ARG A 38 -0.76 13.40 3.87
N LEU A 39 -0.54 12.35 3.10
CA LEU A 39 -1.63 11.74 2.34
C LEU A 39 -2.60 11.02 3.28
N ALA A 40 -3.87 11.37 3.17
CA ALA A 40 -4.93 10.71 3.92
C ALA A 40 -5.35 9.42 3.21
N PRO A 41 -6.04 8.52 3.91
CA PRO A 41 -6.56 7.31 3.26
C PRO A 41 -7.35 7.60 1.99
N SER A 42 -8.17 8.66 1.99
CA SER A 42 -8.98 9.03 0.83
C SER A 42 -8.13 9.42 -0.37
N HIS A 43 -6.97 10.04 -0.14
CA HIS A 43 -6.06 10.40 -1.22
C HIS A 43 -5.49 9.16 -1.88
N VAL A 44 -5.05 8.21 -1.07
CA VAL A 44 -4.47 6.96 -1.58
C VAL A 44 -5.51 6.12 -2.28
N ALA A 45 -6.73 6.07 -1.73
CA ALA A 45 -7.83 5.32 -2.34
C ALA A 45 -8.20 5.86 -3.72
N ALA A 46 -7.94 7.14 -3.97
CA ALA A 46 -8.26 7.79 -5.25
C ALA A 46 -7.21 7.54 -6.33
N LEU A 47 -6.04 7.00 -5.97
CA LEU A 47 -4.99 6.72 -6.95
C LEU A 47 -5.43 5.63 -7.90
N GLN A 48 -4.93 5.70 -9.14
CA GLN A 48 -5.14 4.66 -10.15
C GLN A 48 -4.08 3.56 -9.98
N PRO A 49 -4.35 2.35 -10.48
CA PRO A 49 -3.34 1.29 -10.41
C PRO A 49 -1.99 1.70 -11.01
N GLU A 50 -2.01 2.53 -12.06
CA GLU A 50 -0.78 3.03 -12.69
C GLU A 50 0.08 3.82 -11.71
N HIS A 51 -0.57 4.57 -10.81
CA HIS A 51 0.14 5.33 -9.78
C HIS A 51 0.85 4.38 -8.82
N ILE A 52 0.15 3.32 -8.42
CA ILE A 52 0.72 2.32 -7.51
C ILE A 52 1.95 1.66 -8.14
N ARG A 53 1.83 1.29 -9.42
CA ARG A 53 2.95 0.66 -10.13
C ARG A 53 4.14 1.58 -10.30
N ALA A 54 3.91 2.89 -10.36
CA ALA A 54 4.99 3.87 -10.51
C ALA A 54 5.70 4.18 -9.20
N MET A 55 5.09 3.90 -8.06
CA MET A 55 5.69 4.21 -6.75
C MET A 55 6.83 3.26 -6.43
N LYS A 56 7.81 3.80 -5.69
CA LYS A 56 8.96 3.02 -5.23
C LYS A 56 8.62 2.33 -3.90
N PRO A 57 9.26 1.18 -3.61
CA PRO A 57 9.00 0.49 -2.34
C PRO A 57 9.13 1.39 -1.11
N LYS A 58 10.18 2.23 -1.07
CA LYS A 58 10.38 3.10 0.08
C LYS A 58 9.30 4.17 0.22
N GLN A 59 8.57 4.50 -0.85
CA GLN A 59 7.47 5.46 -0.76
C GLN A 59 6.30 4.87 0.00
N PHE A 60 6.00 3.60 -0.19
CA PHE A 60 4.92 2.94 0.56
C PHE A 60 5.21 2.94 2.06
N ARG A 61 6.48 2.81 2.45
CA ARG A 61 6.87 2.86 3.87
C ARG A 61 6.63 4.22 4.51
N LYS A 62 6.54 5.27 3.71
CA LYS A 62 6.34 6.63 4.21
C LYS A 62 4.86 7.01 4.30
N LEU A 63 3.98 6.19 3.78
CA LEU A 63 2.54 6.38 3.92
C LEU A 63 2.10 6.05 5.34
N LYS A 64 1.03 6.70 5.79
CA LYS A 64 0.42 6.34 7.07
C LYS A 64 -0.12 4.91 6.98
N PRO A 65 -0.05 4.14 8.06
CA PRO A 65 -0.65 2.79 8.04
C PRO A 65 -2.10 2.78 7.60
N ALA A 66 -2.90 3.75 8.04
CA ALA A 66 -4.31 3.84 7.64
C ALA A 66 -4.47 4.02 6.13
N ALA A 67 -3.50 4.67 5.47
CA ALA A 67 -3.54 4.83 4.02
C ALA A 67 -3.34 3.50 3.30
N ILE A 68 -2.48 2.65 3.85
CA ILE A 68 -2.29 1.30 3.33
C ILE A 68 -3.60 0.50 3.47
N GLY A 69 -4.29 0.66 4.59
CA GLY A 69 -5.57 0.00 4.81
C GLY A 69 -6.69 0.47 3.89
N ALA A 70 -6.48 1.56 3.17
CA ALA A 70 -7.48 2.10 2.24
C ALA A 70 -7.28 1.64 0.80
N LEU A 71 -6.24 0.86 0.50
CA LEU A 71 -6.00 0.35 -0.84
C LEU A 71 -7.12 -0.60 -1.28
N ASN A 72 -7.59 -0.43 -2.52
CA ASN A 72 -8.65 -1.28 -3.06
C ASN A 72 -8.03 -2.52 -3.74
N PRO A 73 -8.86 -3.48 -4.22
CA PRO A 73 -8.32 -4.71 -4.82
C PRO A 73 -7.34 -4.48 -5.96
N GLU A 74 -7.63 -3.53 -6.85
CA GLU A 74 -6.74 -3.24 -7.97
C GLU A 74 -5.40 -2.69 -7.48
N HIS A 75 -5.45 -1.85 -6.44
CA HIS A 75 -4.22 -1.32 -5.82
C HIS A 75 -3.38 -2.46 -5.24
N ILE A 76 -4.03 -3.33 -4.46
CA ILE A 76 -3.35 -4.44 -3.81
C ILE A 76 -2.67 -5.33 -4.85
N GLN A 77 -3.37 -5.67 -5.92
CA GLN A 77 -2.83 -6.55 -6.96
C GLN A 77 -1.74 -5.88 -7.78
N SER A 78 -1.68 -4.55 -7.75
CA SER A 78 -0.63 -3.79 -8.45
C SER A 78 0.67 -3.69 -7.66
N LEU A 79 0.68 -4.11 -6.40
CA LEU A 79 1.89 -4.06 -5.57
C LEU A 79 2.90 -5.12 -6.02
N ALA A 80 4.15 -4.68 -6.20
CA ALA A 80 5.24 -5.59 -6.52
C ALA A 80 5.74 -6.28 -5.27
N LYS A 81 6.45 -7.38 -5.43
CA LYS A 81 7.06 -8.09 -4.30
C LYS A 81 7.93 -7.17 -3.45
N ALA A 82 8.74 -6.34 -4.11
CA ALA A 82 9.61 -5.41 -3.39
C ALA A 82 8.81 -4.41 -2.55
N ASP A 83 7.66 -3.97 -3.05
CA ASP A 83 6.78 -3.07 -2.31
C ASP A 83 6.31 -3.73 -1.02
N LEU A 84 5.83 -4.96 -1.13
CA LEU A 84 5.30 -5.71 0.00
C LEU A 84 6.39 -6.01 1.02
N ARG A 85 7.56 -6.46 0.56
CA ARG A 85 8.68 -6.79 1.45
C ARG A 85 9.24 -5.56 2.15
N GLY A 86 9.04 -4.38 1.58
CA GLY A 86 9.49 -3.13 2.16
C GLY A 86 8.56 -2.56 3.22
N LEU A 87 7.35 -3.07 3.35
CA LEU A 87 6.40 -2.54 4.33
C LEU A 87 6.86 -2.81 5.76
N ARG A 88 6.69 -1.80 6.62
CA ARG A 88 7.00 -1.97 8.04
C ARG A 88 5.89 -2.75 8.71
N LEU A 89 6.18 -3.30 9.89
CA LEU A 89 5.20 -4.13 10.61
C LEU A 89 3.90 -3.39 10.89
N ARG A 90 3.99 -2.09 11.18
CA ARG A 90 2.78 -1.29 11.42
C ARG A 90 1.89 -1.21 10.18
N HIS A 91 2.49 -1.23 8.98
CA HIS A 91 1.73 -1.25 7.73
C HIS A 91 1.09 -2.62 7.52
N ILE A 92 1.82 -3.67 7.83
CA ILE A 92 1.30 -5.04 7.73
C ILE A 92 0.10 -5.21 8.64
N ARG A 93 0.17 -4.68 9.85
CA ARG A 93 -0.95 -4.76 10.81
C ARG A 93 -2.15 -3.92 10.39
N ALA A 94 -1.95 -2.91 9.57
CA ALA A 94 -3.02 -2.06 9.06
C ALA A 94 -3.77 -2.68 7.89
N LEU A 95 -3.22 -3.71 7.24
CA LEU A 95 -3.92 -4.44 6.19
C LEU A 95 -5.12 -5.15 6.78
N THR A 96 -6.25 -5.10 6.07
CA THR A 96 -7.42 -5.87 6.48
C THR A 96 -7.28 -7.31 6.02
N GLY A 97 -8.03 -8.21 6.67
CA GLY A 97 -8.09 -9.60 6.20
C GLY A 97 -8.56 -9.68 4.76
N GLU A 98 -9.52 -8.82 4.41
CA GLU A 98 -10.04 -8.74 3.03
C GLU A 98 -8.93 -8.36 2.05
N GLN A 99 -8.09 -7.38 2.39
CA GLN A 99 -6.98 -6.97 1.54
C GLN A 99 -5.99 -8.12 1.34
N LEU A 100 -5.67 -8.82 2.41
CA LEU A 100 -4.79 -9.99 2.33
C LEU A 100 -5.39 -11.07 1.42
N ALA A 101 -6.70 -11.29 1.54
CA ALA A 101 -7.39 -12.29 0.74
C ALA A 101 -7.41 -11.93 -0.76
N GLN A 102 -7.22 -10.67 -1.09
CA GLN A 102 -7.16 -10.21 -2.47
C GLN A 102 -5.79 -10.38 -3.10
N MET A 103 -4.76 -10.66 -2.30
CA MET A 103 -3.42 -10.89 -2.84
C MET A 103 -3.36 -12.23 -3.54
N VAL A 104 -2.61 -12.27 -4.64
CA VAL A 104 -2.34 -13.54 -5.32
C VAL A 104 -1.29 -14.31 -4.52
N LEU A 105 -1.22 -15.62 -4.72
CA LEU A 105 -0.32 -16.48 -3.94
C LEU A 105 1.13 -16.01 -4.01
N ARG A 106 1.57 -15.56 -5.18
CA ARG A 106 2.92 -15.06 -5.37
C ARG A 106 3.22 -13.87 -4.46
N GLN A 107 2.25 -12.98 -4.30
CA GLN A 107 2.40 -11.83 -3.39
C GLN A 107 2.51 -12.29 -1.94
N LEU A 108 1.65 -13.21 -1.53
CA LEU A 108 1.69 -13.74 -0.16
C LEU A 108 3.01 -14.42 0.13
N ARG A 109 3.54 -15.18 -0.83
CA ARG A 109 4.83 -15.86 -0.67
C ARG A 109 5.99 -14.88 -0.56
N SER A 110 5.84 -13.65 -1.04
CA SER A 110 6.91 -12.66 -1.01
C SER A 110 7.11 -12.03 0.36
N LEU A 111 6.15 -12.16 1.27
CA LEU A 111 6.25 -11.57 2.60
C LEU A 111 7.37 -12.22 3.41
N LYS A 112 8.09 -11.37 4.15
CA LYS A 112 9.17 -11.86 5.03
C LYS A 112 8.59 -12.55 6.26
N PRO A 113 9.33 -13.48 6.85
CA PRO A 113 8.86 -14.16 8.07
C PRO A 113 8.41 -13.20 9.18
N LYS A 114 9.14 -12.10 9.38
CA LYS A 114 8.76 -11.10 10.39
C LYS A 114 7.39 -10.50 10.07
N GLN A 115 7.13 -10.24 8.79
CA GLN A 115 5.86 -9.66 8.36
C GLN A 115 4.72 -10.65 8.59
N VAL A 116 4.94 -11.91 8.25
CA VAL A 116 3.93 -12.95 8.48
C VAL A 116 3.62 -13.08 9.97
N ARG A 117 4.64 -13.06 10.81
CA ARG A 117 4.45 -13.16 12.26
C ARG A 117 3.70 -11.98 12.85
N ALA A 118 3.70 -10.83 12.16
CA ALA A 118 2.98 -9.65 12.61
C ALA A 118 1.48 -9.71 12.31
N LEU A 119 1.05 -10.66 11.47
CA LEU A 119 -0.37 -10.81 11.13
C LEU A 119 -1.16 -11.34 12.32
N THR A 120 -2.36 -10.81 12.51
CA THR A 120 -3.25 -11.22 13.61
C THR A 120 -4.14 -12.38 13.19
N PRO A 121 -4.71 -13.12 14.15
CA PRO A 121 -5.69 -14.15 13.82
C PRO A 121 -6.87 -13.62 13.00
N GLU A 122 -7.32 -12.40 13.29
CA GLU A 122 -8.42 -11.77 12.55
C GLU A 122 -8.08 -11.58 11.08
N GLN A 123 -6.85 -11.15 10.81
CA GLN A 123 -6.39 -10.99 9.44
C GLN A 123 -6.32 -12.33 8.72
N LEU A 124 -5.83 -13.36 9.40
CA LEU A 124 -5.65 -14.68 8.81
C LEU A 124 -6.97 -15.41 8.60
N SER A 125 -8.00 -15.09 9.38
CA SER A 125 -9.29 -15.77 9.31
C SER A 125 -9.99 -15.60 7.96
N GLU A 126 -9.66 -14.53 7.23
CA GLU A 126 -10.25 -14.28 5.91
C GLU A 126 -9.60 -15.09 4.79
N LEU A 127 -8.49 -15.75 5.08
CA LEU A 127 -7.70 -16.43 4.05
C LEU A 127 -8.15 -17.86 3.84
N THR A 128 -8.04 -18.32 2.58
CA THR A 128 -8.27 -19.71 2.25
C THR A 128 -7.09 -20.56 2.71
N ALA A 129 -7.26 -21.87 2.72
CA ALA A 129 -6.16 -22.78 3.07
C ALA A 129 -4.95 -22.61 2.14
N PRO A 130 -5.10 -22.53 0.80
CA PRO A 130 -3.95 -22.26 -0.06
C PRO A 130 -3.24 -20.95 0.27
N GLN A 131 -3.99 -19.90 0.60
CA GLN A 131 -3.41 -18.61 0.96
C GLN A 131 -2.60 -18.71 2.26
N ARG A 132 -3.14 -19.37 3.28
CA ARG A 132 -2.41 -19.58 4.54
C ARG A 132 -1.15 -20.40 4.31
N ARG A 133 -1.22 -21.41 3.45
CA ARG A 133 -0.03 -22.19 3.10
C ARG A 133 1.02 -21.36 2.39
N ALA A 134 0.57 -20.42 1.53
CA ALA A 134 1.51 -19.51 0.84
C ALA A 134 2.27 -18.64 1.83
N LEU A 135 1.65 -18.29 2.96
CA LEU A 135 2.31 -17.53 4.03
C LEU A 135 3.20 -18.41 4.90
N GLY A 136 3.07 -19.73 4.79
CA GLY A 136 3.76 -20.65 5.68
C GLY A 136 3.05 -20.84 7.02
N VAL A 137 1.77 -20.45 7.09
CA VAL A 137 0.97 -20.57 8.32
C VAL A 137 0.15 -21.85 8.22
N ARG A 138 0.16 -22.63 9.28
CA ARG A 138 -0.65 -23.84 9.35
C ARG A 138 -2.10 -23.49 9.61
N ALA A 139 -2.97 -24.26 9.02
CA ALA A 139 -4.41 -24.09 9.18
C ALA A 139 -4.86 -24.34 10.62
#